data_b283bdfccc0d858b21dbe47239732cfd
#
_entry.id   b283bdfccc0d858b21dbe47239732cfd
#
_cell.length_a   1.000
_cell.length_b   1.000
_cell.length_c   1.000
_cell.angle_alpha   90.00
_cell.angle_beta   90.00
_cell.angle_gamma   90.00
#
_symmetry.space_group_name_H-M   'P 1'
#
loop_
_entity.id
_entity.type
_entity.pdbx_description
1 polymer ?
#
loop_
_entity_poly.entity_id
_entity_poly.type
_entity_poly.pdbx_seq_one_letter_code
_entity_poly.pdbx_strand_id
1 'polypeptide(L)'
;MSATVELANRLTELLMLAHPPVAVSFRNGRPDADAKPVVVQAAGCCYWAPAQEERLDTQSLDHTNCSVGSYTLGLIELKAAAAGDDTATLLSSGWVAESDLANAPHVPFRPQVIRYEPLAKADQPDVVLIRLSPRALMTLQGACPQIRLVTKPQCQIVPLAYAGEMVVSPGCAVSRARTDLAAGELTCAFHGTALPEIVQRLERSATVDHAVAAYAVANDRQHFGALP
;
A
#
# COMPACT_ATOMS: atom_id res chain seq x y z
N MET A 1 2.89 -20.04 -15.50
CA MET A 1 2.53 -18.90 -14.62
C MET A 1 3.68 -17.92 -14.63
N SER A 2 3.42 -16.62 -14.63
CA SER A 2 4.52 -15.64 -14.49
C SER A 2 5.09 -15.70 -13.07
N ALA A 3 6.37 -15.31 -12.90
CA ALA A 3 6.99 -15.27 -11.58
C ALA A 3 6.23 -14.35 -10.61
N THR A 4 5.65 -13.27 -11.11
CA THR A 4 4.85 -12.33 -10.31
C THR A 4 3.58 -12.98 -9.75
N VAL A 5 2.89 -13.83 -10.52
CA VAL A 5 1.70 -14.58 -10.03
C VAL A 5 2.07 -15.48 -8.86
N GLU A 6 3.19 -16.20 -8.96
CA GLU A 6 3.64 -17.09 -7.89
C GLU A 6 3.99 -16.30 -6.63
N LEU A 7 4.76 -15.22 -6.77
CA LEU A 7 5.13 -14.35 -5.64
C LEU A 7 3.91 -13.69 -4.99
N ALA A 8 2.91 -13.23 -5.77
CA ALA A 8 1.68 -12.64 -5.25
C ALA A 8 0.87 -13.66 -4.43
N ASN A 9 0.76 -14.90 -4.91
CA ASN A 9 0.08 -15.97 -4.20
C ASN A 9 0.82 -16.32 -2.90
N ARG A 10 2.14 -16.49 -2.96
CA ARG A 10 2.95 -16.78 -1.77
C ARG A 10 2.87 -15.67 -0.72
N LEU A 11 2.94 -14.41 -1.13
CA LEU A 11 2.77 -13.27 -0.23
C LEU A 11 1.41 -13.32 0.47
N THR A 12 0.35 -13.61 -0.30
CA THR A 12 -1.02 -13.73 0.22
C THR A 12 -1.15 -14.85 1.25
N GLU A 13 -0.60 -16.02 0.96
CA GLU A 13 -0.61 -17.18 1.87
C GLU A 13 0.18 -16.91 3.16
N LEU A 14 1.44 -16.46 3.04
CA LEU A 14 2.35 -16.27 4.17
C LEU A 14 1.84 -15.21 5.16
N LEU A 15 1.20 -14.15 4.65
CA LEU A 15 0.63 -13.09 5.47
C LEU A 15 -0.87 -13.30 5.77
N MET A 16 -1.49 -14.36 5.24
CA MET A 16 -2.93 -14.61 5.34
C MET A 16 -3.75 -13.36 4.99
N LEU A 17 -3.43 -12.75 3.83
CA LEU A 17 -4.09 -11.53 3.39
C LEU A 17 -5.55 -11.80 3.05
N ALA A 18 -6.45 -10.97 3.57
CA ALA A 18 -7.87 -11.03 3.22
C ALA A 18 -8.17 -10.44 1.84
N HIS A 19 -7.25 -9.63 1.32
CA HIS A 19 -7.39 -8.91 0.07
C HIS A 19 -6.18 -9.16 -0.84
N PRO A 20 -6.40 -9.31 -2.16
CA PRO A 20 -5.29 -9.43 -3.11
C PRO A 20 -4.35 -8.23 -3.05
N PRO A 21 -3.02 -8.42 -3.16
CA PRO A 21 -2.07 -7.34 -3.32
C PRO A 21 -2.32 -6.53 -4.60
N VAL A 22 -2.07 -5.23 -4.54
CA VAL A 22 -2.22 -4.29 -5.66
C VAL A 22 -0.86 -3.83 -6.13
N ALA A 23 -0.66 -3.80 -7.43
CA ALA A 23 0.48 -3.20 -8.10
C ALA A 23 0.16 -1.76 -8.50
N VAL A 24 1.12 -0.86 -8.31
CA VAL A 24 1.09 0.51 -8.82
C VAL A 24 2.26 0.69 -9.78
N SER A 25 1.98 1.20 -10.97
CA SER A 25 3.01 1.48 -11.98
C SER A 25 2.82 2.88 -12.55
N PHE A 26 3.92 3.62 -12.63
CA PHE A 26 3.95 4.96 -13.21
C PHE A 26 4.36 4.87 -14.68
N ARG A 27 3.55 5.40 -15.58
CA ARG A 27 3.73 5.23 -17.02
C ARG A 27 3.68 6.54 -17.78
N ASN A 28 4.38 6.56 -18.90
CA ASN A 28 4.22 7.56 -19.94
C ASN A 28 3.28 7.05 -21.04
N GLY A 29 2.58 7.94 -21.72
CA GLY A 29 1.68 7.59 -22.81
C GLY A 29 0.21 7.74 -22.46
N ARG A 30 -0.63 6.89 -23.02
CA ARG A 30 -2.09 6.90 -22.82
C ARG A 30 -2.53 5.68 -22.01
N PRO A 31 -3.71 5.75 -21.36
CA PRO A 31 -4.35 4.58 -20.80
C PRO A 31 -4.47 3.45 -21.83
N ASP A 32 -4.28 2.21 -21.40
CA ASP A 32 -4.45 1.05 -22.27
C ASP A 32 -5.95 0.85 -22.60
N ALA A 33 -6.22 0.36 -23.81
CA ALA A 33 -7.58 0.18 -24.27
C ALA A 33 -8.34 -0.92 -23.49
N ASP A 34 -7.63 -1.84 -22.84
CA ASP A 34 -8.17 -2.92 -22.02
C ASP A 34 -8.26 -2.57 -20.52
N ALA A 35 -7.80 -1.37 -20.13
CA ALA A 35 -8.02 -0.87 -18.77
C ALA A 35 -9.48 -0.48 -18.59
N LYS A 36 -10.04 -0.77 -17.40
CA LYS A 36 -11.39 -0.34 -17.07
C LYS A 36 -11.46 1.19 -17.05
N PRO A 37 -12.45 1.81 -17.71
CA PRO A 37 -12.59 3.26 -17.66
C PRO A 37 -12.84 3.77 -16.25
N VAL A 38 -12.12 4.80 -15.86
CA VAL A 38 -12.38 5.52 -14.60
C VAL A 38 -13.57 6.45 -14.82
N VAL A 39 -14.68 6.13 -14.19
CA VAL A 39 -15.94 6.89 -14.35
C VAL A 39 -16.19 7.89 -13.23
N VAL A 40 -15.40 7.83 -12.16
CA VAL A 40 -15.55 8.69 -10.98
C VAL A 40 -14.20 9.28 -10.62
N GLN A 41 -14.15 10.61 -10.56
CA GLN A 41 -12.98 11.30 -10.01
C GLN A 41 -12.88 11.03 -8.50
N ALA A 42 -11.72 10.60 -8.03
CA ALA A 42 -11.52 10.20 -6.65
C ALA A 42 -10.14 10.59 -6.11
N ALA A 43 -9.89 10.37 -4.84
CA ALA A 43 -8.55 10.41 -4.28
C ALA A 43 -7.79 9.14 -4.71
N GLY A 44 -6.45 9.21 -4.87
CA GLY A 44 -5.63 8.08 -5.30
C GLY A 44 -5.81 6.81 -4.47
N CYS A 45 -6.02 6.95 -3.15
CA CYS A 45 -6.28 5.80 -2.27
C CYS A 45 -7.62 5.09 -2.53
N CYS A 46 -8.57 5.73 -3.20
CA CYS A 46 -9.85 5.12 -3.56
C CYS A 46 -9.72 4.11 -4.70
N TYR A 47 -8.65 4.18 -5.50
CA TYR A 47 -8.41 3.22 -6.59
C TYR A 47 -7.80 1.91 -6.11
N TRP A 48 -7.29 1.84 -4.87
CA TRP A 48 -6.61 0.64 -4.38
C TRP A 48 -7.56 -0.55 -4.18
N ALA A 49 -8.77 -0.32 -3.71
CA ALA A 49 -9.74 -1.40 -3.51
C ALA A 49 -10.24 -2.00 -4.84
N PRO A 50 -10.76 -1.23 -5.81
CA PRO A 50 -11.17 -1.80 -7.09
C PRO A 50 -10.00 -2.41 -7.88
N ALA A 51 -8.78 -1.95 -7.67
CA ALA A 51 -7.57 -2.52 -8.29
C ALA A 51 -7.20 -3.92 -7.78
N GLN A 52 -7.84 -4.42 -6.74
CA GLN A 52 -7.69 -5.82 -6.30
C GLN A 52 -8.32 -6.81 -7.31
N GLU A 53 -9.25 -6.36 -8.11
CA GLU A 53 -9.98 -7.20 -9.08
C GLU A 53 -9.68 -6.82 -10.53
N GLU A 54 -9.51 -5.52 -10.80
CA GLU A 54 -9.49 -4.95 -12.14
C GLU A 54 -8.26 -4.07 -12.37
N ARG A 55 -7.90 -3.92 -13.65
CA ARG A 55 -6.89 -2.94 -14.07
C ARG A 55 -7.53 -1.59 -14.28
N LEU A 56 -6.97 -0.57 -13.65
CA LEU A 56 -7.37 0.82 -13.77
C LEU A 56 -6.17 1.66 -14.23
N ASP A 57 -6.30 2.37 -15.33
CA ASP A 57 -5.35 3.39 -15.76
C ASP A 57 -5.95 4.76 -15.47
N THR A 58 -5.28 5.52 -14.61
CA THR A 58 -5.74 6.84 -14.16
C THR A 58 -4.81 7.93 -14.66
N GLN A 59 -5.36 9.11 -14.84
CA GLN A 59 -4.64 10.34 -15.24
C GLN A 59 -4.86 11.45 -14.20
N SER A 60 -4.18 12.58 -14.36
CA SER A 60 -4.26 13.69 -13.40
C SER A 60 -5.69 14.16 -13.13
N LEU A 61 -6.56 14.16 -14.14
CA LEU A 61 -7.95 14.58 -14.01
C LEU A 61 -8.81 13.60 -13.17
N ASP A 62 -8.39 12.36 -13.04
CA ASP A 62 -9.09 11.35 -12.25
C ASP A 62 -8.83 11.51 -10.74
N HIS A 63 -7.79 12.28 -10.37
CA HIS A 63 -7.34 12.45 -8.98
C HIS A 63 -7.75 13.78 -8.34
N THR A 64 -8.75 14.47 -8.86
CA THR A 64 -9.08 15.85 -8.46
C THR A 64 -9.70 15.98 -7.06
N ASN A 65 -10.13 14.88 -6.43
CA ASN A 65 -10.78 14.93 -5.10
C ASN A 65 -9.81 14.94 -3.90
N CYS A 66 -8.50 15.02 -4.13
CA CYS A 66 -7.50 15.11 -3.07
C CYS A 66 -6.24 15.77 -3.58
N SER A 67 -6.09 17.08 -3.37
CA SER A 67 -4.94 17.85 -3.85
C SER A 67 -3.62 17.36 -3.25
N VAL A 68 -3.61 17.03 -1.95
CA VAL A 68 -2.43 16.44 -1.27
C VAL A 68 -2.06 15.09 -1.90
N GLY A 69 -3.06 14.23 -2.15
CA GLY A 69 -2.82 12.94 -2.82
C GLY A 69 -2.31 13.08 -4.25
N SER A 70 -2.85 14.04 -5.01
CA SER A 70 -2.38 14.34 -6.37
C SER A 70 -0.93 14.84 -6.38
N TYR A 71 -0.55 15.66 -5.40
CA TYR A 71 0.82 16.11 -5.22
C TYR A 71 1.77 14.95 -4.86
N THR A 72 1.42 14.13 -3.89
CA THR A 72 2.26 13.00 -3.49
C THR A 72 2.49 12.00 -4.62
N LEU A 73 1.53 11.86 -5.53
CA LEU A 73 1.64 11.02 -6.72
C LEU A 73 2.36 11.71 -7.90
N GLY A 74 2.84 12.94 -7.74
CA GLY A 74 3.54 13.69 -8.79
C GLY A 74 2.64 14.24 -9.89
N LEU A 75 1.31 14.23 -9.71
CA LEU A 75 0.35 14.65 -10.73
C LEU A 75 0.18 16.17 -10.84
N ILE A 76 0.41 16.88 -9.74
CA ILE A 76 0.35 18.35 -9.67
C ILE A 76 1.54 18.90 -8.87
N GLU A 77 1.85 20.16 -9.08
CA GLU A 77 2.89 20.87 -8.34
C GLU A 77 2.42 21.24 -6.92
N LEU A 78 3.36 21.43 -5.99
CA LEU A 78 3.09 21.87 -4.61
C LEU A 78 2.21 23.12 -4.54
N LYS A 79 2.48 24.12 -5.41
CA LYS A 79 1.70 25.36 -5.47
C LYS A 79 0.22 25.10 -5.79
N ALA A 80 -0.05 24.19 -6.72
CA ALA A 80 -1.43 23.81 -7.06
C ALA A 80 -2.10 23.01 -5.92
N ALA A 81 -1.36 22.12 -5.26
CA ALA A 81 -1.86 21.40 -4.10
C ALA A 81 -2.20 22.35 -2.94
N ALA A 82 -1.35 23.31 -2.65
CA ALA A 82 -1.57 24.30 -1.59
C ALA A 82 -2.77 25.23 -1.88
N ALA A 83 -3.09 25.47 -3.14
CA ALA A 83 -4.24 26.29 -3.56
C ALA A 83 -5.57 25.51 -3.63
N GLY A 84 -5.57 24.21 -3.39
CA GLY A 84 -6.79 23.39 -3.39
C GLY A 84 -7.70 23.67 -2.20
N ASP A 85 -9.00 23.73 -2.43
CA ASP A 85 -10.01 23.99 -1.37
C ASP A 85 -9.97 22.92 -0.27
N ASP A 86 -9.72 21.68 -0.62
CA ASP A 86 -9.54 20.58 0.34
C ASP A 86 -8.30 20.79 1.20
N THR A 87 -7.19 21.23 0.62
CA THR A 87 -5.96 21.56 1.36
C THR A 87 -6.17 22.75 2.29
N ALA A 88 -6.85 23.79 1.85
CA ALA A 88 -7.18 24.95 2.69
C ALA A 88 -8.01 24.53 3.92
N THR A 89 -8.97 23.61 3.74
CA THR A 89 -9.76 23.03 4.83
C THR A 89 -8.89 22.23 5.81
N LEU A 90 -7.96 21.42 5.31
CA LEU A 90 -7.05 20.63 6.14
C LEU A 90 -6.09 21.52 6.95
N LEU A 91 -5.57 22.59 6.36
CA LEU A 91 -4.70 23.57 7.02
C LEU A 91 -5.47 24.36 8.10
N SER A 92 -6.65 24.91 7.77
CA SER A 92 -7.46 25.70 8.70
C SER A 92 -7.97 24.90 9.89
N SER A 93 -8.21 23.60 9.72
CA SER A 93 -8.57 22.67 10.81
C SER A 93 -7.41 22.31 11.74
N GLY A 94 -6.17 22.64 11.37
CA GLY A 94 -4.97 22.21 12.09
C GLY A 94 -4.65 20.72 11.92
N TRP A 95 -5.33 20.03 11.00
CA TRP A 95 -5.06 18.61 10.75
C TRP A 95 -3.70 18.35 10.08
N VAL A 96 -3.24 19.27 9.25
CA VAL A 96 -1.91 19.31 8.63
C VAL A 96 -1.33 20.71 8.79
N ALA A 97 -0.02 20.82 8.98
CA ALA A 97 0.67 22.11 8.96
C ALA A 97 1.21 22.41 7.54
N GLU A 98 1.48 23.69 7.24
CA GLU A 98 2.12 24.07 5.97
C GLU A 98 3.46 23.39 5.76
N SER A 99 4.24 23.25 6.83
CA SER A 99 5.51 22.53 6.82
C SER A 99 5.37 21.05 6.47
N ASP A 100 4.29 20.40 6.89
CA ASP A 100 4.02 19.00 6.57
C ASP A 100 3.72 18.83 5.08
N LEU A 101 2.98 19.78 4.49
CA LEU A 101 2.69 19.78 3.07
C LEU A 101 3.95 20.04 2.25
N ALA A 102 4.77 21.04 2.64
CA ALA A 102 6.00 21.39 1.95
C ALA A 102 7.05 20.27 1.98
N ASN A 103 7.06 19.48 3.05
CA ASN A 103 7.99 18.35 3.22
C ASN A 103 7.36 16.99 2.88
N ALA A 104 6.12 16.96 2.34
CA ALA A 104 5.46 15.70 2.01
C ALA A 104 6.24 14.94 0.92
N PRO A 105 6.54 13.65 1.13
CA PRO A 105 7.13 12.82 0.09
C PRO A 105 6.26 12.82 -1.16
N HIS A 106 6.89 12.89 -2.32
CA HIS A 106 6.18 12.85 -3.60
C HIS A 106 6.99 12.10 -4.65
N VAL A 107 6.32 11.58 -5.66
CA VAL A 107 6.96 10.96 -6.83
C VAL A 107 7.76 12.05 -7.56
N PRO A 108 9.08 11.85 -7.84
CA PRO A 108 9.98 12.91 -8.28
C PRO A 108 9.83 13.29 -9.75
N PHE A 109 8.80 12.81 -10.43
CA PHE A 109 8.46 13.12 -11.82
C PHE A 109 6.95 13.18 -12.00
N ARG A 110 6.48 13.62 -13.16
CA ARG A 110 5.06 13.73 -13.50
C ARG A 110 4.63 12.55 -14.38
N PRO A 111 3.99 11.51 -13.85
CA PRO A 111 3.48 10.41 -14.65
C PRO A 111 2.30 10.89 -15.51
N GLN A 112 2.19 10.39 -16.76
CA GLN A 112 1.03 10.63 -17.60
C GLN A 112 -0.13 9.69 -17.25
N VAL A 113 0.20 8.46 -16.81
CA VAL A 113 -0.73 7.44 -16.38
C VAL A 113 -0.21 6.80 -15.10
N ILE A 114 -1.09 6.58 -14.13
CA ILE A 114 -0.85 5.70 -12.99
C ILE A 114 -1.73 4.48 -13.18
N ARG A 115 -1.09 3.33 -13.32
CA ARG A 115 -1.77 2.04 -13.38
C ARG A 115 -1.89 1.43 -11.99
N TYR A 116 -3.11 1.03 -11.66
CA TYR A 116 -3.44 0.19 -10.51
C TYR A 116 -4.02 -1.12 -11.03
N GLU A 117 -3.50 -2.25 -10.57
CA GLU A 117 -3.99 -3.56 -11.02
C GLU A 117 -3.70 -4.65 -9.96
N PRO A 118 -4.38 -5.82 -10.01
CA PRO A 118 -4.00 -6.94 -9.17
C PRO A 118 -2.53 -7.29 -9.38
N LEU A 119 -1.75 -7.46 -8.31
CA LEU A 119 -0.32 -7.79 -8.41
C LEU A 119 -0.08 -9.02 -9.29
N ALA A 120 -0.96 -10.00 -9.24
CA ALA A 120 -0.86 -11.21 -10.06
C ALA A 120 -0.97 -10.95 -11.57
N LYS A 121 -1.46 -9.78 -12.00
CA LYS A 121 -1.57 -9.38 -13.41
C LYS A 121 -0.47 -8.42 -13.84
N ALA A 122 0.30 -7.90 -12.89
CA ALA A 122 1.32 -6.90 -13.15
C ALA A 122 2.62 -7.52 -13.68
N ASP A 123 3.27 -6.77 -14.56
CA ASP A 123 4.64 -7.02 -14.99
C ASP A 123 5.52 -5.88 -14.47
N GLN A 124 6.46 -6.17 -13.57
CA GLN A 124 7.42 -5.22 -12.98
C GLN A 124 6.75 -3.95 -12.40
N PRO A 125 5.92 -4.06 -11.34
CA PRO A 125 5.33 -2.90 -10.71
C PRO A 125 6.39 -2.02 -10.04
N ASP A 126 6.16 -0.70 -10.01
CA ASP A 126 7.01 0.23 -9.25
C ASP A 126 6.78 0.08 -7.74
N VAL A 127 5.51 -0.07 -7.33
CA VAL A 127 5.12 -0.19 -5.93
C VAL A 127 4.11 -1.32 -5.77
N VAL A 128 4.25 -2.08 -4.68
CA VAL A 128 3.27 -3.06 -4.24
C VAL A 128 2.56 -2.53 -2.99
N LEU A 129 1.22 -2.61 -2.99
CA LEU A 129 0.36 -2.28 -1.87
C LEU A 129 -0.31 -3.54 -1.34
N ILE A 130 -0.31 -3.71 -0.02
CA ILE A 130 -1.01 -4.81 0.66
C ILE A 130 -1.82 -4.29 1.84
N ARG A 131 -3.00 -4.87 2.06
CA ARG A 131 -3.81 -4.60 3.26
C ARG A 131 -3.47 -5.64 4.32
N LEU A 132 -3.13 -5.19 5.51
CA LEU A 132 -2.64 -6.00 6.61
C LEU A 132 -3.58 -5.96 7.82
N SER A 133 -3.82 -7.12 8.43
CA SER A 133 -4.24 -7.18 9.82
C SER A 133 -3.04 -6.89 10.75
N PRO A 134 -3.26 -6.55 12.03
CA PRO A 134 -2.18 -6.42 13.00
C PRO A 134 -1.32 -7.67 13.13
N ARG A 135 -1.92 -8.86 13.01
CA ARG A 135 -1.20 -10.13 13.00
C ARG A 135 -0.27 -10.26 11.80
N ALA A 136 -0.78 -9.95 10.61
CA ALA A 136 0.03 -9.96 9.38
C ALA A 136 1.19 -8.95 9.45
N LEU A 137 0.96 -7.78 10.08
CA LEU A 137 2.02 -6.80 10.32
C LEU A 137 3.11 -7.35 11.24
N MET A 138 2.75 -8.05 12.33
CA MET A 138 3.74 -8.70 13.21
C MET A 138 4.62 -9.69 12.44
N THR A 139 4.00 -10.55 11.62
CA THR A 139 4.72 -11.52 10.78
C THR A 139 5.65 -10.81 9.80
N LEU A 140 5.15 -9.78 9.12
CA LEU A 140 5.94 -9.00 8.18
C LEU A 140 7.11 -8.26 8.86
N GLN A 141 6.87 -7.68 10.04
CA GLN A 141 7.91 -6.99 10.82
C GLN A 141 8.99 -7.95 11.31
N GLY A 142 8.62 -9.16 11.70
CA GLY A 142 9.59 -10.21 12.06
C GLY A 142 10.53 -10.58 10.91
N ALA A 143 10.00 -10.64 9.70
CA ALA A 143 10.79 -10.91 8.49
C ALA A 143 11.53 -9.67 7.95
N CYS A 144 10.95 -8.48 8.13
CA CYS A 144 11.41 -7.20 7.58
C CYS A 144 11.42 -6.11 8.67
N PRO A 145 12.40 -6.13 9.60
CA PRO A 145 12.41 -5.24 10.77
C PRO A 145 12.57 -3.75 10.41
N GLN A 146 12.99 -3.44 9.17
CA GLN A 146 13.14 -2.05 8.69
C GLN A 146 11.80 -1.37 8.36
N ILE A 147 10.66 -2.05 8.49
CA ILE A 147 9.34 -1.47 8.20
C ILE A 147 9.09 -0.25 9.09
N ARG A 148 8.64 0.85 8.50
CA ARG A 148 8.42 2.12 9.18
C ARG A 148 6.92 2.49 9.19
N LEU A 149 6.41 2.85 10.36
CA LEU A 149 5.07 3.40 10.49
C LEU A 149 5.04 4.86 10.02
N VAL A 150 4.10 5.17 9.14
CA VAL A 150 3.79 6.54 8.71
C VAL A 150 2.31 6.84 8.96
N THR A 151 1.99 8.08 9.27
CA THR A 151 0.63 8.47 9.68
C THR A 151 -0.11 9.17 8.54
N LYS A 152 -0.11 10.47 8.52
CA LYS A 152 -0.86 11.32 7.57
C LYS A 152 0.08 12.17 6.72
N PRO A 153 -0.24 12.35 5.45
CA PRO A 153 -1.33 11.72 4.70
C PRO A 153 -1.00 10.26 4.33
N GLN A 154 -1.99 9.38 4.25
CA GLN A 154 -1.76 7.96 3.89
C GLN A 154 -1.08 7.80 2.53
N CYS A 155 -1.42 8.63 1.55
CA CYS A 155 -0.89 8.54 0.19
C CYS A 155 0.63 8.67 0.10
N GLN A 156 1.31 9.21 1.13
CA GLN A 156 2.78 9.28 1.19
C GLN A 156 3.46 7.90 1.15
N ILE A 157 2.72 6.80 1.46
CA ILE A 157 3.31 5.45 1.39
C ILE A 157 3.75 5.09 -0.03
N VAL A 158 3.09 5.63 -1.06
CA VAL A 158 3.43 5.34 -2.46
C VAL A 158 4.77 5.94 -2.85
N PRO A 159 5.04 7.25 -2.71
CA PRO A 159 6.36 7.81 -3.03
C PRO A 159 7.47 7.29 -2.13
N LEU A 160 7.21 7.00 -0.86
CA LEU A 160 8.21 6.40 0.03
C LEU A 160 8.59 4.98 -0.42
N ALA A 161 7.61 4.17 -0.79
CA ALA A 161 7.86 2.84 -1.34
C ALA A 161 8.58 2.90 -2.70
N TYR A 162 8.21 3.86 -3.56
CA TYR A 162 8.93 4.11 -4.81
C TYR A 162 10.41 4.47 -4.57
N ALA A 163 10.70 5.21 -3.50
CA ALA A 163 12.07 5.54 -3.10
C ALA A 163 12.83 4.36 -2.42
N GLY A 164 12.21 3.18 -2.31
CA GLY A 164 12.84 1.97 -1.77
C GLY A 164 12.57 1.72 -0.28
N GLU A 165 11.72 2.52 0.38
CA GLU A 165 11.34 2.25 1.76
C GLU A 165 10.22 1.18 1.84
N MET A 166 10.19 0.45 2.96
CA MET A 166 9.03 -0.34 3.34
C MET A 166 8.28 0.40 4.43
N VAL A 167 7.03 0.76 4.15
CA VAL A 167 6.24 1.63 5.03
C VAL A 167 4.84 1.07 5.25
N VAL A 168 4.29 1.33 6.43
CA VAL A 168 2.92 0.96 6.78
C VAL A 168 2.17 2.16 7.34
N SER A 169 0.91 2.30 6.97
CA SER A 169 0.01 3.36 7.44
C SER A 169 -1.29 2.77 7.99
N PRO A 170 -1.78 3.27 9.14
CA PRO A 170 -3.10 2.91 9.65
C PRO A 170 -4.25 3.58 8.88
N GLY A 171 -3.96 4.32 7.82
CA GLY A 171 -4.90 5.18 7.14
C GLY A 171 -5.04 6.54 7.81
N CYS A 172 -5.18 7.59 7.04
CA CYS A 172 -5.50 8.93 7.57
C CYS A 172 -7.03 9.11 7.67
N ALA A 173 -7.48 10.13 8.40
CA ALA A 173 -8.91 10.41 8.58
C ALA A 173 -9.65 10.51 7.23
N VAL A 174 -9.05 11.17 6.24
CA VAL A 174 -9.62 11.32 4.89
C VAL A 174 -9.74 9.98 4.16
N SER A 175 -8.67 9.17 4.17
CA SER A 175 -8.71 7.87 3.49
C SER A 175 -9.72 6.92 4.15
N ARG A 176 -9.78 6.87 5.48
CA ARG A 176 -10.76 6.04 6.19
C ARG A 176 -12.21 6.44 5.94
N ALA A 177 -12.46 7.73 5.70
CA ALA A 177 -13.79 8.23 5.36
C ALA A 177 -14.20 7.96 3.90
N ARG A 178 -13.22 7.77 3.00
CA ARG A 178 -13.44 7.64 1.55
C ARG A 178 -13.24 6.23 1.01
N THR A 179 -12.60 5.35 1.77
CA THR A 179 -12.28 3.99 1.33
C THR A 179 -12.96 2.96 2.24
N ASP A 180 -12.92 1.72 1.82
CA ASP A 180 -13.39 0.55 2.56
C ASP A 180 -12.36 0.00 3.57
N LEU A 181 -11.29 0.77 3.88
CA LEU A 181 -10.27 0.35 4.84
C LEU A 181 -10.88 0.17 6.23
N ALA A 182 -11.00 -1.07 6.68
CA ALA A 182 -11.62 -1.38 7.96
C ALA A 182 -10.79 -0.88 9.15
N ALA A 183 -11.44 -0.69 10.31
CA ALA A 183 -10.80 -0.13 11.51
C ALA A 183 -9.58 -0.94 11.98
N GLY A 184 -9.58 -2.25 11.76
CA GLY A 184 -8.48 -3.17 12.13
C GLY A 184 -7.46 -3.38 11.03
N GLU A 185 -7.52 -2.66 9.93
CA GLU A 185 -6.62 -2.83 8.79
C GLU A 185 -5.62 -1.68 8.67
N LEU A 186 -4.47 -2.03 8.10
CA LEU A 186 -3.39 -1.11 7.76
C LEU A 186 -3.04 -1.32 6.27
N THR A 187 -2.48 -0.31 5.64
CA THR A 187 -1.93 -0.45 4.28
C THR A 187 -0.42 -0.39 4.35
N CYS A 188 0.24 -1.40 3.82
CA CYS A 188 1.70 -1.42 3.65
C CYS A 188 2.06 -1.22 2.19
N ALA A 189 3.17 -0.53 1.95
CA ALA A 189 3.75 -0.31 0.64
C ALA A 189 5.25 -0.61 0.64
N PHE A 190 5.73 -1.17 -0.46
CA PHE A 190 7.15 -1.40 -0.71
C PHE A 190 7.45 -1.37 -2.22
N HIS A 191 8.72 -1.17 -2.58
CA HIS A 191 9.14 -1.13 -3.98
C HIS A 191 8.95 -2.51 -4.64
N GLY A 192 8.43 -2.53 -5.88
CA GLY A 192 8.09 -3.77 -6.58
C GLY A 192 9.27 -4.75 -6.72
N THR A 193 10.49 -4.24 -6.91
CA THR A 193 11.71 -5.08 -7.00
C THR A 193 12.07 -5.79 -5.70
N ALA A 194 11.55 -5.35 -4.56
CA ALA A 194 11.79 -5.99 -3.27
C ALA A 194 10.91 -7.23 -3.04
N LEU A 195 9.86 -7.44 -3.86
CA LEU A 195 8.89 -8.52 -3.68
C LEU A 195 9.53 -9.92 -3.54
N PRO A 196 10.48 -10.34 -4.39
CA PRO A 196 11.09 -11.68 -4.27
C PRO A 196 11.82 -11.86 -2.94
N GLU A 197 12.57 -10.85 -2.51
CA GLU A 197 13.31 -10.88 -1.25
C GLU A 197 12.38 -10.91 -0.03
N ILE A 198 11.30 -10.14 -0.05
CA ILE A 198 10.30 -10.12 1.01
C ILE A 198 9.65 -11.51 1.17
N VAL A 199 9.22 -12.12 0.06
CA VAL A 199 8.64 -13.46 0.09
C VAL A 199 9.65 -14.48 0.64
N GLN A 200 10.90 -14.45 0.21
CA GLN A 200 11.95 -15.35 0.73
C GLN A 200 12.18 -15.16 2.25
N ARG A 201 12.17 -13.92 2.73
CA ARG A 201 12.33 -13.63 4.16
C ARG A 201 11.14 -14.14 4.98
N LEU A 202 9.91 -13.96 4.47
CA LEU A 202 8.71 -14.47 5.08
C LEU A 202 8.68 -16.00 5.17
N GLU A 203 9.13 -16.70 4.13
CA GLU A 203 9.23 -18.16 4.14
C GLU A 203 10.20 -18.67 5.22
N ARG A 204 11.34 -18.01 5.38
CA ARG A 204 12.30 -18.33 6.45
C ARG A 204 11.69 -18.07 7.84
N SER A 205 11.01 -16.93 8.02
CA SER A 205 10.35 -16.59 9.29
C SER A 205 9.25 -17.59 9.63
N ALA A 206 8.40 -17.94 8.67
CA ALA A 206 7.33 -18.91 8.88
C ALA A 206 7.86 -20.29 9.34
N THR A 207 9.00 -20.72 8.81
CA THR A 207 9.64 -21.99 9.24
C THR A 207 10.06 -21.93 10.70
N VAL A 208 10.64 -20.79 11.14
CA VAL A 208 11.03 -20.59 12.54
C VAL A 208 9.79 -20.53 13.45
N ASP A 209 8.76 -19.79 13.06
CA ASP A 209 7.52 -19.66 13.83
C ASP A 209 6.83 -21.01 14.03
N HIS A 210 6.79 -21.86 13.01
CA HIS A 210 6.24 -23.21 13.11
C HIS A 210 7.03 -24.07 14.10
N ALA A 211 8.35 -23.99 14.08
CA ALA A 211 9.20 -24.75 15.01
C ALA A 211 8.99 -24.31 16.47
N VAL A 212 8.91 -22.99 16.70
CA VAL A 212 8.64 -22.42 18.03
C VAL A 212 7.23 -22.78 18.52
N ALA A 213 6.22 -22.69 17.66
CA ALA A 213 4.85 -23.09 18.01
C ALA A 213 4.76 -24.56 18.38
N ALA A 214 5.42 -25.44 17.62
CA ALA A 214 5.47 -26.88 17.94
C ALA A 214 6.15 -27.14 19.28
N TYR A 215 7.25 -26.44 19.59
CA TYR A 215 7.91 -26.51 20.89
C TYR A 215 6.98 -26.05 22.02
N ALA A 216 6.29 -24.91 21.87
CA ALA A 216 5.38 -24.38 22.87
C ALA A 216 4.25 -25.39 23.20
N VAL A 217 3.60 -25.93 22.17
CA VAL A 217 2.54 -26.94 22.34
C VAL A 217 3.04 -28.19 23.05
N ALA A 218 4.24 -28.68 22.71
CA ALA A 218 4.82 -29.83 23.36
C ALA A 218 5.13 -29.55 24.85
N ASN A 219 5.66 -28.35 25.15
CA ASN A 219 5.97 -27.93 26.51
C ASN A 219 4.71 -27.74 27.36
N ASP A 220 3.66 -27.12 26.82
CA ASP A 220 2.38 -26.92 27.51
C ASP A 220 1.71 -28.27 27.84
N ARG A 221 1.72 -29.21 26.91
CA ARG A 221 1.20 -30.57 27.18
C ARG A 221 1.96 -31.30 28.31
N GLN A 222 3.26 -31.04 28.42
CA GLN A 222 4.09 -31.61 29.45
C GLN A 222 3.75 -31.04 30.85
N HIS A 223 3.44 -29.74 30.94
CA HIS A 223 3.23 -29.05 32.22
C HIS A 223 1.76 -28.90 32.62
N PHE A 224 0.84 -28.79 31.66
CA PHE A 224 -0.57 -28.49 31.93
C PHE A 224 -1.54 -29.61 31.51
N GLY A 225 -1.04 -30.71 30.95
CA GLY A 225 -1.89 -31.77 30.40
C GLY A 225 -2.46 -31.37 29.03
N ALA A 226 -3.44 -32.11 28.53
CA ALA A 226 -4.11 -31.77 27.30
C ALA A 226 -4.94 -30.50 27.51
N LEU A 227 -4.50 -29.39 26.91
CA LEU A 227 -5.34 -28.21 26.78
C LEU A 227 -6.58 -28.54 25.94
N PRO A 228 -7.75 -28.01 26.31
CA PRO A 228 -9.00 -28.32 25.61
C PRO A 228 -9.02 -27.88 24.13
#